data_350fba19fdb9c867283ec29bb27aa2d0
#
_entry.id   350fba19fdb9c867283ec29bb27aa2d0
#
_cell.length_a   1.000
_cell.length_b   1.000
_cell.length_c   1.000
_cell.angle_alpha   90.00
_cell.angle_beta   90.00
_cell.angle_gamma   90.00
#
_symmetry.space_group_name_H-M   'P 1'
#
loop_
_entity.id
_entity.type
_entity.pdbx_description
1 polymer ?
#
loop_
_entity_poly.entity_id
_entity_poly.type
_entity_poly.pdbx_seq_one_letter_code
_entity_poly.pdbx_strand_id
1 'polypeptide(L)'
;MTAVEIDPPVAERLPGTIAEFMPDAVDRFRVVNRDALTVNPENLPDFKDDDSFTLVANLPYNVATPILLTLLERFDNLGTFLVMVQKEVADRLSEKPGSKIYGTPSVKLAWYGTAERVGVIGRNVFWPAPNVDSALVLFKRYPGGHTPAADNADGSVVDRETVFRLIDAAFGQRRKTLHAALKKIVPSEAFEKAGIDPTRRGETLTIDEFVALARAWMRCSRHEHH
;
A
#
# COMPACT_ATOMS: atom_id res chain seq x y z
N MET A 1 -12.11 -16.42 -10.92
CA MET A 1 -12.04 -15.75 -9.59
C MET A 1 -11.32 -16.66 -8.61
N THR A 2 -10.38 -16.13 -7.85
CA THR A 2 -9.67 -16.89 -6.80
C THR A 2 -9.96 -16.26 -5.45
N ALA A 3 -10.45 -17.05 -4.50
CA ALA A 3 -10.63 -16.66 -3.10
C ALA A 3 -9.43 -17.16 -2.28
N VAL A 4 -8.87 -16.28 -1.48
CA VAL A 4 -7.83 -16.61 -0.49
C VAL A 4 -8.44 -16.53 0.89
N GLU A 5 -8.40 -17.62 1.64
CA GLU A 5 -8.99 -17.73 2.97
C GLU A 5 -8.04 -18.48 3.90
N ILE A 6 -7.77 -17.89 5.06
CA ILE A 6 -6.86 -18.49 6.04
C ILE A 6 -7.53 -19.57 6.90
N ASP A 7 -8.83 -19.42 7.17
CA ASP A 7 -9.61 -20.36 8.01
C ASP A 7 -10.01 -21.60 7.21
N PRO A 8 -9.47 -22.82 7.53
CA PRO A 8 -9.79 -24.04 6.78
C PRO A 8 -11.28 -24.38 6.72
N PRO A 9 -12.06 -24.36 7.82
CA PRO A 9 -13.51 -24.61 7.78
C PRO A 9 -14.27 -23.66 6.85
N VAL A 10 -13.84 -22.39 6.74
CA VAL A 10 -14.45 -21.42 5.83
C VAL A 10 -14.06 -21.74 4.39
N ALA A 11 -12.76 -21.97 4.14
CA ALA A 11 -12.25 -22.32 2.82
C ALA A 11 -12.93 -23.58 2.24
N GLU A 12 -13.14 -24.61 3.04
CA GLU A 12 -13.81 -25.85 2.64
C GLU A 12 -15.28 -25.64 2.22
N ARG A 13 -15.96 -24.65 2.79
CA ARG A 13 -17.38 -24.36 2.48
C ARG A 13 -17.59 -23.53 1.23
N LEU A 14 -16.59 -22.73 0.84
CA LEU A 14 -16.72 -21.78 -0.27
C LEU A 14 -17.14 -22.42 -1.59
N PRO A 15 -16.59 -23.57 -2.05
CA PRO A 15 -17.03 -24.20 -3.30
C PRO A 15 -18.53 -24.58 -3.29
N GLY A 16 -19.02 -25.10 -2.17
CA GLY A 16 -20.45 -25.41 -2.01
C GLY A 16 -21.34 -24.16 -2.05
N THR A 17 -20.90 -23.09 -1.40
CA THR A 17 -21.60 -21.79 -1.43
C THR A 17 -21.68 -21.23 -2.85
N ILE A 18 -20.57 -21.31 -3.61
CA ILE A 18 -20.57 -20.87 -5.02
C ILE A 18 -21.48 -21.76 -5.87
N ALA A 19 -21.47 -23.08 -5.67
CA ALA A 19 -22.33 -23.99 -6.42
C ALA A 19 -23.83 -23.73 -6.16
N GLU A 20 -24.18 -23.31 -4.94
CA GLU A 20 -25.56 -23.01 -4.56
C GLU A 20 -26.03 -21.64 -5.10
N PHE A 21 -25.23 -20.59 -4.94
CA PHE A 21 -25.65 -19.21 -5.22
C PHE A 21 -25.19 -18.68 -6.59
N MET A 22 -24.14 -19.28 -7.18
CA MET A 22 -23.54 -18.84 -8.43
C MET A 22 -23.11 -20.04 -9.29
N PRO A 23 -24.02 -20.95 -9.67
CA PRO A 23 -23.68 -22.22 -10.34
C PRO A 23 -22.87 -22.02 -11.64
N ASP A 24 -23.14 -20.93 -12.37
CA ASP A 24 -22.42 -20.61 -13.62
C ASP A 24 -20.96 -20.16 -13.40
N ALA A 25 -20.55 -19.94 -12.15
CA ALA A 25 -19.19 -19.51 -11.79
C ALA A 25 -18.31 -20.66 -11.30
N VAL A 26 -18.85 -21.86 -11.06
CA VAL A 26 -18.16 -23.00 -10.45
C VAL A 26 -16.85 -23.34 -11.16
N ASP A 27 -16.86 -23.44 -12.49
CA ASP A 27 -15.67 -23.80 -13.29
C ASP A 27 -14.58 -22.73 -13.25
N ARG A 28 -14.94 -21.49 -12.92
CA ARG A 28 -14.06 -20.32 -12.87
C ARG A 28 -13.69 -19.89 -11.47
N PHE A 29 -14.11 -20.65 -10.45
CA PHE A 29 -13.85 -20.37 -9.04
C PHE A 29 -12.75 -21.26 -8.49
N ARG A 30 -11.81 -20.67 -7.78
CA ARG A 30 -10.74 -21.38 -7.07
C ARG A 30 -10.66 -20.89 -5.64
N VAL A 31 -10.31 -21.79 -4.72
CA VAL A 31 -10.06 -21.47 -3.31
C VAL A 31 -8.61 -21.81 -2.97
N VAL A 32 -7.94 -20.89 -2.32
CA VAL A 32 -6.60 -21.08 -1.77
C VAL A 32 -6.68 -20.92 -0.25
N ASN A 33 -6.56 -22.03 0.47
CA ASN A 33 -6.50 -21.97 1.94
C ASN A 33 -5.10 -21.56 2.37
N ARG A 34 -4.89 -20.26 2.56
CA ARG A 34 -3.58 -19.67 2.85
C ARG A 34 -3.72 -18.30 3.51
N ASP A 35 -2.71 -17.93 4.29
CA ASP A 35 -2.54 -16.55 4.78
C ASP A 35 -2.24 -15.61 3.60
N ALA A 36 -3.03 -14.54 3.45
CA ALA A 36 -2.87 -13.54 2.41
C ALA A 36 -1.47 -12.87 2.41
N LEU A 37 -0.81 -12.79 3.56
CA LEU A 37 0.57 -12.31 3.67
C LEU A 37 1.61 -13.23 3.01
N THR A 38 1.26 -14.47 2.72
CA THR A 38 2.16 -15.45 2.08
C THR A 38 1.85 -15.72 0.62
N VAL A 39 0.79 -15.10 0.10
CA VAL A 39 0.37 -15.27 -1.30
C VAL A 39 1.37 -14.56 -2.24
N ASN A 40 1.70 -15.24 -3.33
CA ASN A 40 2.52 -14.74 -4.41
C ASN A 40 2.09 -15.37 -5.75
N PRO A 41 2.58 -14.91 -6.91
CA PRO A 41 2.23 -15.46 -8.22
C PRO A 41 2.40 -16.97 -8.33
N GLU A 42 3.43 -17.53 -7.72
CA GLU A 42 3.79 -18.97 -7.84
C GLU A 42 2.81 -19.88 -7.10
N ASN A 43 2.11 -19.38 -6.07
CA ASN A 43 1.20 -20.18 -5.24
C ASN A 43 -0.28 -19.89 -5.47
N LEU A 44 -0.62 -19.11 -6.51
CA LEU A 44 -2.00 -18.89 -6.96
C LEU A 44 -2.30 -19.79 -8.16
N PRO A 45 -3.34 -20.64 -8.10
CA PRO A 45 -3.74 -21.47 -9.23
C PRO A 45 -4.26 -20.59 -10.39
N ASP A 46 -3.88 -20.97 -11.61
CA ASP A 46 -4.30 -20.30 -12.86
C ASP A 46 -3.95 -18.80 -12.93
N PHE A 47 -3.00 -18.34 -12.08
CA PHE A 47 -2.56 -16.96 -12.12
C PHE A 47 -1.74 -16.67 -13.39
N LYS A 48 -2.02 -15.53 -14.03
CA LYS A 48 -1.30 -15.05 -15.21
C LYS A 48 -0.81 -13.63 -14.95
N ASP A 49 0.47 -13.39 -15.18
CA ASP A 49 1.08 -12.07 -14.99
C ASP A 49 0.61 -11.03 -16.02
N ASP A 50 0.11 -11.48 -17.17
CA ASP A 50 -0.26 -10.60 -18.29
C ASP A 50 -1.61 -9.90 -18.09
N ASP A 51 -2.47 -10.41 -17.22
CA ASP A 51 -3.81 -9.89 -17.01
C ASP A 51 -3.88 -9.04 -15.72
N SER A 52 -4.26 -7.78 -15.86
CA SER A 52 -4.58 -6.95 -14.69
C SER A 52 -5.77 -7.53 -13.93
N PHE A 53 -5.68 -7.59 -12.60
CA PHE A 53 -6.77 -8.06 -11.76
C PHE A 53 -7.18 -7.06 -10.70
N THR A 54 -8.36 -7.29 -10.14
CA THR A 54 -8.94 -6.49 -9.06
C THR A 54 -9.04 -7.33 -7.79
N LEU A 55 -8.55 -6.79 -6.67
CA LEU A 55 -8.77 -7.34 -5.35
C LEU A 55 -10.07 -6.77 -4.75
N VAL A 56 -10.98 -7.64 -4.33
CA VAL A 56 -12.16 -7.26 -3.55
C VAL A 56 -12.15 -8.05 -2.25
N ALA A 57 -12.09 -7.37 -1.12
CA ALA A 57 -11.98 -8.05 0.16
C ALA A 57 -12.59 -7.27 1.33
N ASN A 58 -13.15 -8.03 2.30
CA ASN A 58 -13.37 -7.56 3.65
C ASN A 58 -12.16 -8.02 4.48
N LEU A 59 -11.24 -7.11 4.75
CA LEU A 59 -9.97 -7.45 5.37
C LEU A 59 -10.04 -7.48 6.91
N PRO A 60 -9.30 -8.42 7.56
CA PRO A 60 -9.15 -8.42 9.00
C PRO A 60 -8.55 -7.11 9.49
N TYR A 61 -9.10 -6.55 10.57
CA TYR A 61 -8.77 -5.20 11.01
C TYR A 61 -7.29 -4.98 11.33
N ASN A 62 -6.64 -5.95 11.97
CA ASN A 62 -5.27 -5.77 12.46
C ASN A 62 -4.17 -5.94 11.40
N VAL A 63 -4.49 -6.53 10.25
CA VAL A 63 -3.50 -6.92 9.22
C VAL A 63 -3.81 -6.36 7.82
N ALA A 64 -4.85 -5.54 7.69
CA ALA A 64 -5.27 -5.00 6.39
C ALA A 64 -4.14 -4.23 5.67
N THR A 65 -3.48 -3.29 6.35
CA THR A 65 -2.39 -2.51 5.75
C THR A 65 -1.20 -3.36 5.30
N PRO A 66 -0.65 -4.26 6.14
CA PRO A 66 0.38 -5.19 5.70
C PRO A 66 -0.03 -6.05 4.51
N ILE A 67 -1.26 -6.58 4.48
CA ILE A 67 -1.77 -7.38 3.35
C ILE A 67 -1.74 -6.55 2.07
N LEU A 68 -2.32 -5.34 2.08
CA LEU A 68 -2.39 -4.49 0.89
C LEU A 68 -1.01 -4.12 0.35
N LEU A 69 -0.08 -3.69 1.21
CA LEU A 69 1.26 -3.32 0.79
C LEU A 69 2.05 -4.54 0.27
N THR A 70 1.91 -5.71 0.91
CA THR A 70 2.55 -6.95 0.46
C THR A 70 2.02 -7.41 -0.90
N LEU A 71 0.70 -7.35 -1.12
CA LEU A 71 0.12 -7.72 -2.40
C LEU A 71 0.52 -6.74 -3.52
N LEU A 72 0.55 -5.44 -3.25
CA LEU A 72 1.03 -4.44 -4.22
C LEU A 72 2.51 -4.61 -4.58
N GLU A 73 3.31 -5.08 -3.65
CA GLU A 73 4.73 -5.38 -3.87
C GLU A 73 4.96 -6.63 -4.72
N ARG A 74 4.14 -7.67 -4.50
CA ARG A 74 4.32 -8.99 -5.14
C ARG A 74 3.62 -9.13 -6.47
N PHE A 75 2.58 -8.34 -6.70
CA PHE A 75 1.73 -8.42 -7.88
C PHE A 75 1.72 -7.10 -8.65
N ASP A 76 2.58 -7.01 -9.65
CA ASP A 76 2.67 -5.79 -10.47
C ASP A 76 1.40 -5.54 -11.28
N ASN A 77 0.63 -6.59 -11.58
CA ASN A 77 -0.63 -6.56 -12.28
C ASN A 77 -1.88 -6.40 -11.37
N LEU A 78 -1.71 -6.21 -10.05
CA LEU A 78 -2.80 -5.76 -9.18
C LEU A 78 -3.13 -4.29 -9.50
N GLY A 79 -4.06 -4.08 -10.42
CA GLY A 79 -4.40 -2.75 -10.94
C GLY A 79 -5.36 -1.94 -10.06
N THR A 80 -6.26 -2.63 -9.37
CA THR A 80 -7.31 -2.00 -8.57
C THR A 80 -7.60 -2.83 -7.33
N PHE A 81 -7.93 -2.19 -6.23
CA PHE A 81 -8.62 -2.87 -5.14
C PHE A 81 -9.79 -2.06 -4.61
N LEU A 82 -10.83 -2.78 -4.17
CA LEU A 82 -11.93 -2.27 -3.34
C LEU A 82 -11.96 -3.10 -2.06
N VAL A 83 -11.60 -2.49 -0.95
CA VAL A 83 -11.52 -3.20 0.33
C VAL A 83 -12.34 -2.51 1.40
N MET A 84 -12.92 -3.34 2.28
CA MET A 84 -13.55 -2.88 3.51
C MET A 84 -12.57 -3.08 4.66
N VAL A 85 -12.34 -2.01 5.42
CA VAL A 85 -11.46 -1.98 6.58
C VAL A 85 -12.07 -1.15 7.70
N GLN A 86 -11.48 -1.14 8.89
CA GLN A 86 -11.88 -0.18 9.94
C GLN A 86 -11.81 1.25 9.39
N LYS A 87 -12.79 2.09 9.78
CA LYS A 87 -12.87 3.48 9.32
C LYS A 87 -11.57 4.25 9.56
N GLU A 88 -10.93 4.08 10.72
CA GLU A 88 -9.63 4.71 11.02
C GLU A 88 -8.53 4.30 10.05
N VAL A 89 -8.49 3.01 9.66
CA VAL A 89 -7.53 2.50 8.67
C VAL A 89 -7.82 3.08 7.30
N ALA A 90 -9.09 3.13 6.89
CA ALA A 90 -9.50 3.73 5.63
C ALA A 90 -9.12 5.22 5.55
N ASP A 91 -9.40 5.97 6.62
CA ASP A 91 -9.06 7.39 6.71
C ASP A 91 -7.53 7.58 6.55
N ARG A 92 -6.73 6.73 7.21
CA ARG A 92 -5.27 6.77 7.11
C ARG A 92 -4.75 6.42 5.72
N LEU A 93 -5.31 5.39 5.07
CA LEU A 93 -4.89 4.97 3.73
C LEU A 93 -5.18 6.02 2.64
N SER A 94 -6.27 6.78 2.80
CA SER A 94 -6.74 7.78 1.83
C SER A 94 -6.36 9.23 2.17
N GLU A 95 -5.62 9.46 3.28
CA GLU A 95 -5.30 10.78 3.77
C GLU A 95 -4.20 11.47 2.95
N LYS A 96 -4.24 12.80 2.95
CA LYS A 96 -3.28 13.67 2.25
C LYS A 96 -2.27 14.29 3.23
N PRO A 97 -1.09 14.73 2.73
CA PRO A 97 -0.08 15.39 3.55
C PRO A 97 -0.64 16.58 4.35
N GLY A 98 -0.08 16.78 5.56
CA GLY A 98 -0.44 17.88 6.45
C GLY A 98 -1.50 17.55 7.50
N SER A 99 -2.12 16.39 7.43
CA SER A 99 -3.08 15.90 8.41
C SER A 99 -2.39 15.11 9.54
N LYS A 100 -3.00 15.12 10.72
CA LYS A 100 -2.53 14.33 11.88
C LYS A 100 -2.63 12.81 11.67
N ILE A 101 -3.50 12.34 10.78
CA ILE A 101 -3.71 10.92 10.49
C ILE A 101 -2.87 10.44 9.29
N TYR A 102 -2.33 11.36 8.49
CA TYR A 102 -1.37 11.02 7.44
C TYR A 102 -0.13 10.36 8.04
N GLY A 103 0.27 9.23 7.48
CA GLY A 103 1.34 8.41 8.05
C GLY A 103 2.01 7.50 7.05
N THR A 104 2.90 6.65 7.55
CA THR A 104 3.62 5.66 6.73
C THR A 104 2.73 4.90 5.75
N PRO A 105 1.55 4.35 6.16
CA PRO A 105 0.66 3.65 5.23
C PRO A 105 0.17 4.54 4.09
N SER A 106 -0.17 5.80 4.38
CA SER A 106 -0.63 6.77 3.38
C SER A 106 0.42 6.99 2.29
N VAL A 107 1.66 7.27 2.73
CA VAL A 107 2.77 7.57 1.80
C VAL A 107 3.22 6.35 1.02
N LYS A 108 3.33 5.18 1.69
CA LYS A 108 3.73 3.94 1.00
C LYS A 108 2.70 3.50 -0.03
N LEU A 109 1.41 3.68 0.28
CA LEU A 109 0.35 3.39 -0.69
C LEU A 109 0.39 4.34 -1.89
N ALA A 110 0.70 5.64 -1.64
CA ALA A 110 0.85 6.65 -2.68
C ALA A 110 2.03 6.38 -3.64
N TRP A 111 2.99 5.54 -3.28
CA TRP A 111 4.01 5.05 -4.20
C TRP A 111 3.42 4.26 -5.36
N TYR A 112 2.44 3.40 -5.08
CA TYR A 112 1.86 2.48 -6.07
C TYR A 112 0.70 3.09 -6.86
N GLY A 113 -0.04 4.03 -6.27
CA GLY A 113 -1.24 4.55 -6.89
C GLY A 113 -1.99 5.54 -6.01
N THR A 114 -3.27 5.73 -6.33
CA THR A 114 -4.17 6.64 -5.61
C THR A 114 -5.20 5.86 -4.81
N ALA A 115 -5.47 6.28 -3.59
CA ALA A 115 -6.48 5.70 -2.72
C ALA A 115 -7.53 6.73 -2.33
N GLU A 116 -8.80 6.31 -2.32
CA GLU A 116 -9.94 7.14 -1.95
C GLU A 116 -10.90 6.36 -1.06
N ARG A 117 -11.39 6.99 0.01
CA ARG A 117 -12.49 6.45 0.78
C ARG A 117 -13.81 6.71 0.07
N VAL A 118 -14.44 5.66 -0.44
CA VAL A 118 -15.66 5.75 -1.27
C VAL A 118 -16.96 5.48 -0.53
N GLY A 119 -16.88 5.06 0.75
CA GLY A 119 -18.09 4.82 1.54
C GLY A 119 -17.78 4.56 3.01
N VAL A 120 -18.77 4.73 3.87
CA VAL A 120 -18.74 4.38 5.29
C VAL A 120 -19.87 3.40 5.57
N ILE A 121 -19.58 2.36 6.35
CA ILE A 121 -20.53 1.31 6.73
C ILE A 121 -20.61 1.31 8.25
N GLY A 122 -21.78 1.67 8.77
CA GLY A 122 -22.03 1.69 10.20
C GLY A 122 -21.95 0.30 10.81
N ARG A 123 -21.41 0.21 12.03
CA ARG A 123 -21.24 -1.06 12.76
C ARG A 123 -22.54 -1.88 12.94
N ASN A 124 -23.70 -1.25 12.90
CA ASN A 124 -25.00 -1.90 13.15
C ASN A 124 -25.46 -2.79 11.99
N VAL A 125 -24.78 -2.77 10.83
CA VAL A 125 -25.09 -3.68 9.71
C VAL A 125 -24.45 -5.06 9.86
N PHE A 126 -23.58 -5.22 10.86
CA PHE A 126 -22.89 -6.49 11.10
C PHE A 126 -23.47 -7.25 12.30
N TRP A 127 -23.37 -8.57 12.27
CA TRP A 127 -23.71 -9.44 13.37
C TRP A 127 -22.59 -10.48 13.63
N PRO A 128 -22.01 -10.51 14.84
CA PRO A 128 -22.14 -9.51 15.90
C PRO A 128 -21.62 -8.13 15.49
N ALA A 129 -22.19 -7.07 16.06
CA ALA A 129 -21.76 -5.71 15.72
C ALA A 129 -20.34 -5.45 16.24
N PRO A 130 -19.40 -4.95 15.41
CA PRO A 130 -18.08 -4.57 15.84
C PRO A 130 -18.10 -3.29 16.69
N ASN A 131 -17.01 -2.98 17.37
CA ASN A 131 -16.93 -1.78 18.21
C ASN A 131 -16.74 -0.47 17.42
N VAL A 132 -16.37 -0.56 16.13
CA VAL A 132 -16.04 0.57 15.27
C VAL A 132 -16.74 0.44 13.92
N ASP A 133 -16.94 1.58 13.28
CA ASP A 133 -17.46 1.61 11.91
C ASP A 133 -16.38 1.11 10.93
N SER A 134 -16.84 0.61 9.79
CA SER A 134 -16.02 0.22 8.65
C SER A 134 -16.11 1.27 7.54
N ALA A 135 -15.18 1.22 6.61
CA ALA A 135 -15.23 2.04 5.41
C ALA A 135 -14.65 1.30 4.20
N LEU A 136 -15.08 1.72 3.02
CA LEU A 136 -14.60 1.21 1.75
C LEU A 136 -13.49 2.12 1.23
N VAL A 137 -12.39 1.49 0.80
CA VAL A 137 -11.27 2.15 0.14
C VAL A 137 -11.14 1.61 -1.28
N LEU A 138 -11.25 2.50 -2.25
CA LEU A 138 -10.94 2.24 -3.65
C LEU A 138 -9.52 2.70 -3.93
N PHE A 139 -8.73 1.83 -4.51
CA PHE A 139 -7.37 2.11 -4.96
C PHE A 139 -7.23 1.86 -6.46
N LYS A 140 -6.46 2.70 -7.13
CA LYS A 140 -6.08 2.54 -8.54
C LYS A 140 -4.57 2.69 -8.68
N ARG A 141 -3.92 1.66 -9.24
CA ARG A 141 -2.49 1.64 -9.48
C ARG A 141 -2.10 2.60 -10.60
N TYR A 142 -0.94 3.22 -10.50
CA TYR A 142 -0.34 3.97 -11.61
C TYR A 142 0.05 3.02 -12.74
N PRO A 143 -0.04 3.47 -14.01
CA PRO A 143 0.31 2.62 -15.17
C PRO A 143 1.72 2.03 -15.12
N GLY A 144 2.69 2.79 -14.58
CA GLY A 144 4.08 2.32 -14.39
C GLY A 144 4.32 1.49 -13.11
N GLY A 145 3.27 1.23 -12.32
CA GLY A 145 3.38 0.50 -11.05
C GLY A 145 3.95 1.30 -9.88
N HIS A 146 4.38 2.54 -10.13
CA HIS A 146 4.94 3.47 -9.15
C HIS A 146 4.56 4.92 -9.51
N THR A 147 4.78 5.86 -8.58
CA THR A 147 4.54 7.28 -8.85
C THR A 147 5.41 7.77 -10.03
N PRO A 148 4.84 8.51 -10.99
CA PRO A 148 5.61 9.10 -12.10
C PRO A 148 6.81 9.94 -11.64
N ALA A 149 6.76 10.51 -10.44
CA ALA A 149 7.88 11.24 -9.86
C ALA A 149 9.14 10.38 -9.64
N ALA A 150 9.00 9.05 -9.60
CA ALA A 150 10.14 8.13 -9.46
C ALA A 150 10.96 7.99 -10.74
N ASP A 151 10.40 8.30 -11.91
CA ASP A 151 11.08 8.19 -13.19
C ASP A 151 12.21 9.23 -13.33
N ASN A 152 13.34 8.79 -13.82
CA ASN A 152 14.48 9.66 -14.14
C ASN A 152 14.52 9.96 -15.65
N ALA A 153 15.20 11.05 -16.01
CA ALA A 153 15.37 11.45 -17.40
C ALA A 153 16.16 10.42 -18.26
N ASP A 154 16.95 9.55 -17.63
CA ASP A 154 17.69 8.47 -18.29
C ASP A 154 16.90 7.16 -18.42
N GLY A 155 15.61 7.17 -18.05
CA GLY A 155 14.73 6.01 -18.08
C GLY A 155 14.86 5.06 -16.88
N SER A 156 15.74 5.37 -15.91
CA SER A 156 15.80 4.62 -14.66
C SER A 156 14.75 5.09 -13.65
N VAL A 157 14.44 4.26 -12.68
CA VAL A 157 13.48 4.54 -11.61
C VAL A 157 14.23 4.72 -10.29
N VAL A 158 13.80 5.68 -9.47
CA VAL A 158 14.30 5.80 -8.11
C VAL A 158 13.94 4.53 -7.34
N ASP A 159 14.90 3.97 -6.63
CA ASP A 159 14.71 2.74 -5.88
C ASP A 159 13.66 2.88 -4.77
N ARG A 160 12.65 2.01 -4.80
CA ARG A 160 11.54 1.98 -3.84
C ARG A 160 12.02 1.75 -2.40
N GLU A 161 12.98 0.86 -2.21
CA GLU A 161 13.48 0.51 -0.87
C GLU A 161 14.13 1.72 -0.22
N THR A 162 14.88 2.50 -0.99
CA THR A 162 15.48 3.76 -0.55
C THR A 162 14.39 4.77 -0.13
N VAL A 163 13.34 4.94 -0.93
CA VAL A 163 12.20 5.83 -0.60
C VAL A 163 11.49 5.35 0.67
N PHE A 164 11.19 4.06 0.77
CA PHE A 164 10.49 3.50 1.93
C PHE A 164 11.32 3.60 3.22
N ARG A 165 12.63 3.44 3.12
CA ARG A 165 13.55 3.65 4.24
C ARG A 165 13.50 5.10 4.75
N LEU A 166 13.43 6.10 3.86
CA LEU A 166 13.25 7.50 4.25
C LEU A 166 11.91 7.75 4.92
N ILE A 167 10.84 7.19 4.37
CA ILE A 167 9.49 7.28 4.94
C ILE A 167 9.48 6.71 6.36
N ASP A 168 9.97 5.48 6.55
CA ASP A 168 10.00 4.81 7.86
C ASP A 168 10.82 5.61 8.88
N ALA A 169 11.97 6.13 8.49
CA ALA A 169 12.82 6.94 9.38
C ALA A 169 12.16 8.29 9.74
N ALA A 170 11.52 8.95 8.77
CA ALA A 170 10.83 10.23 9.01
C ALA A 170 9.63 10.08 9.95
N PHE A 171 8.83 9.02 9.78
CA PHE A 171 7.66 8.76 10.61
C PHE A 171 7.99 8.06 11.94
N GLY A 172 9.11 7.36 12.03
CA GLY A 172 9.61 6.77 13.28
C GLY A 172 9.88 7.81 14.36
N GLN A 173 10.13 9.06 13.96
CA GLN A 173 10.32 10.22 14.84
C GLN A 173 9.35 11.35 14.51
N ARG A 174 8.07 11.06 14.47
CA ARG A 174 7.00 11.94 13.96
C ARG A 174 7.02 13.39 14.49
N ARG A 175 7.44 13.61 15.75
CA ARG A 175 7.51 14.95 16.36
C ARG A 175 8.79 15.73 16.01
N LYS A 176 9.75 15.11 15.36
CA LYS A 176 11.02 15.71 14.94
C LYS A 176 10.91 16.35 13.56
N THR A 177 11.80 17.31 13.29
CA THR A 177 12.02 17.80 11.93
C THR A 177 12.65 16.72 11.06
N LEU A 178 12.53 16.85 9.74
CA LEU A 178 13.16 15.93 8.78
C LEU A 178 14.66 15.81 9.01
N HIS A 179 15.36 16.94 9.19
CA HIS A 179 16.78 16.94 9.49
C HIS A 179 17.10 16.09 10.74
N ALA A 180 16.35 16.30 11.84
CA ALA A 180 16.59 15.58 13.08
C ALA A 180 16.25 14.08 12.96
N ALA A 181 15.21 13.73 12.21
CA ALA A 181 14.80 12.34 11.99
C ALA A 181 15.78 11.58 11.06
N LEU A 182 16.30 12.25 10.03
CA LEU A 182 17.08 11.65 8.94
C LEU A 182 18.60 11.89 9.04
N LYS A 183 19.08 12.67 10.01
CA LYS A 183 20.50 13.10 10.13
C LYS A 183 21.53 11.99 10.10
N LYS A 184 21.15 10.74 10.46
CA LYS A 184 22.04 9.59 10.47
C LYS A 184 22.16 8.90 9.11
N ILE A 185 21.27 9.23 8.16
CA ILE A 185 21.18 8.54 6.87
C ILE A 185 21.20 9.50 5.68
N VAL A 186 20.77 10.74 5.86
CA VAL A 186 20.69 11.73 4.77
C VAL A 186 21.59 12.92 5.08
N PRO A 187 22.57 13.24 4.23
CA PRO A 187 23.41 14.41 4.38
C PRO A 187 22.59 15.70 4.15
N SER A 188 22.97 16.80 4.82
CA SER A 188 22.27 18.09 4.71
C SER A 188 22.15 18.60 3.28
N GLU A 189 23.20 18.39 2.48
CA GLU A 189 23.25 18.76 1.06
C GLU A 189 22.12 18.13 0.22
N ALA A 190 21.66 16.92 0.58
CA ALA A 190 20.58 16.26 -0.14
C ALA A 190 19.23 17.01 -0.01
N PHE A 191 18.98 17.66 1.13
CA PHE A 191 17.78 18.49 1.31
C PHE A 191 17.80 19.72 0.38
N GLU A 192 18.95 20.38 0.27
CA GLU A 192 19.13 21.53 -0.63
C GLU A 192 18.94 21.12 -2.10
N LYS A 193 19.57 19.99 -2.51
CA LYS A 193 19.45 19.45 -3.88
C LYS A 193 18.03 19.00 -4.21
N ALA A 194 17.28 18.54 -3.21
CA ALA A 194 15.87 18.16 -3.38
C ALA A 194 14.90 19.34 -3.31
N GLY A 195 15.36 20.54 -2.91
CA GLY A 195 14.50 21.71 -2.68
C GLY A 195 13.54 21.53 -1.49
N ILE A 196 13.93 20.74 -0.48
CA ILE A 196 13.11 20.44 0.69
C ILE A 196 13.64 21.16 1.92
N ASP A 197 12.77 21.93 2.59
CA ASP A 197 13.10 22.56 3.87
C ASP A 197 13.29 21.48 4.95
N PRO A 198 14.51 21.33 5.51
CA PRO A 198 14.84 20.33 6.51
C PRO A 198 14.14 20.54 7.86
N THR A 199 13.54 21.72 8.10
CA THR A 199 12.76 22.02 9.32
C THR A 199 11.34 21.49 9.28
N ARG A 200 10.85 21.09 8.12
CA ARG A 200 9.53 20.43 7.95
C ARG A 200 9.51 19.09 8.68
N ARG A 201 8.32 18.53 8.85
CA ARG A 201 8.09 17.18 9.41
C ARG A 201 7.70 16.21 8.31
N GLY A 202 7.96 14.92 8.52
CA GLY A 202 7.62 13.87 7.55
C GLY A 202 6.13 13.86 7.15
N GLU A 203 5.23 14.20 8.09
CA GLU A 203 3.78 14.26 7.83
C GLU A 203 3.35 15.37 6.86
N THR A 204 4.23 16.27 6.49
CA THR A 204 3.94 17.35 5.53
C THR A 204 4.44 17.05 4.12
N LEU A 205 5.19 15.95 3.91
CA LEU A 205 5.75 15.59 2.62
C LEU A 205 4.81 14.71 1.81
N THR A 206 4.75 15.00 0.51
CA THR A 206 4.14 14.09 -0.48
C THR A 206 5.08 12.92 -0.80
N ILE A 207 4.56 11.88 -1.48
CA ILE A 207 5.41 10.81 -2.02
C ILE A 207 6.45 11.37 -3.00
N ASP A 208 6.09 12.33 -3.82
CA ASP A 208 6.98 12.94 -4.82
C ASP A 208 8.14 13.70 -4.16
N GLU A 209 7.90 14.35 -3.03
CA GLU A 209 8.95 14.99 -2.24
C GLU A 209 9.88 13.96 -1.58
N PHE A 210 9.35 12.82 -1.08
CA PHE A 210 10.19 11.72 -0.61
C PHE A 210 11.06 11.13 -1.72
N VAL A 211 10.51 10.98 -2.93
CA VAL A 211 11.26 10.53 -4.11
C VAL A 211 12.35 11.53 -4.49
N ALA A 212 12.06 12.83 -4.49
CA ALA A 212 13.07 13.87 -4.77
C ALA A 212 14.22 13.82 -3.76
N LEU A 213 13.90 13.63 -2.47
CA LEU A 213 14.90 13.49 -1.42
C LEU A 213 15.74 12.21 -1.59
N ALA A 214 15.12 11.09 -1.91
CA ALA A 214 15.81 9.83 -2.19
C ALA A 214 16.76 9.96 -3.38
N ARG A 215 16.30 10.57 -4.46
CA ARG A 215 17.11 10.85 -5.65
C ARG A 215 18.33 11.71 -5.34
N ALA A 216 18.14 12.77 -4.57
CA ALA A 216 19.23 13.65 -4.16
C ALA A 216 20.22 12.93 -3.25
N TRP A 217 19.75 12.13 -2.31
CA TRP A 217 20.58 11.33 -1.42
C TRP A 217 21.44 10.31 -2.19
N MET A 218 20.84 9.55 -3.12
CA MET A 218 21.57 8.61 -3.97
C MET A 218 22.70 9.27 -4.76
N ARG A 219 22.48 10.50 -5.24
CA ARG A 219 23.50 11.28 -5.95
C ARG A 219 24.65 11.73 -5.03
N CYS A 220 24.35 12.18 -3.81
CA CYS A 220 25.38 12.53 -2.83
C CYS A 220 26.27 11.32 -2.48
N SER A 221 25.67 10.17 -2.23
CA SER A 221 26.39 8.94 -1.86
C SER A 221 27.32 8.40 -2.95
N ARG A 222 27.02 8.66 -4.23
CA ARG A 222 27.90 8.27 -5.35
C ARG A 222 29.15 9.13 -5.47
N HIS A 223 29.12 10.38 -4.98
CA HIS A 223 30.27 11.30 -5.05
C HIS A 223 31.29 11.09 -3.93
N GLU A 224 30.90 10.42 -2.85
CA GLU A 224 31.82 10.08 -1.74
C GLU A 224 32.70 8.85 -2.02
N HIS A 225 32.46 8.13 -3.14
CA HIS A 225 33.21 6.92 -3.51
C HIS A 225 34.13 7.10 -4.74
N HIS A 226 34.34 8.34 -5.15
CA HIS A 226 35.33 8.74 -6.17
C HIS A 226 36.31 9.74 -5.58
#